data_e2e8093a81fa7081fab235314698ed11
#
_entry.id   e2e8093a81fa7081fab235314698ed11
#
_cell.length_a   1.000
_cell.length_b   1.000
_cell.length_c   1.000
_cell.angle_alpha   90.00
_cell.angle_beta   90.00
_cell.angle_gamma   90.00
#
_symmetry.space_group_name_H-M   'P 1'
#
loop_
_entity.id
_entity.type
_entity.pdbx_description
1 polymer ?
#
loop_
_entity_poly.entity_id
_entity_poly.type
_entity_poly.pdbx_seq_one_letter_code
_entity_poly.pdbx_strand_id
1 'polypeptide(L)'
;MKLQMHSIHFDADRKLIDFIQKKADKLDTYYDQIIDGEVFLRLDKNDNNANKIVEIKMNVPGKQFFAKNQSDSFEAASDDAIEGLRRQIKKHKEKVVLAKQ
;
A
#
# COMPACT_ATOMS: atom_id res chain seq x y z
N MET A 1 1.75 -10.47 4.59
CA MET A 1 1.04 -9.68 5.61
C MET A 1 -0.46 -9.79 5.45
N LYS A 2 -1.19 -9.57 6.51
CA LYS A 2 -2.64 -9.57 6.45
C LYS A 2 -3.14 -8.19 6.02
N LEU A 3 -3.86 -8.13 4.89
CA LEU A 3 -4.43 -6.91 4.38
C LEU A 3 -5.95 -6.97 4.44
N GLN A 4 -6.56 -5.88 4.93
CA GLN A 4 -8.00 -5.67 4.81
C GLN A 4 -8.24 -4.80 3.58
N MET A 5 -9.07 -5.30 2.66
CA MET A 5 -9.39 -4.59 1.43
C MET A 5 -10.76 -3.92 1.56
N HIS A 6 -10.80 -2.63 1.27
CA HIS A 6 -12.03 -1.83 1.31
C HIS A 6 -12.26 -1.21 -0.07
N SER A 7 -13.30 -1.66 -0.76
CA SER A 7 -13.73 -1.07 -2.03
C SER A 7 -14.90 -0.14 -1.75
N ILE A 8 -14.73 1.14 -2.05
CA ILE A 8 -15.72 2.17 -1.71
C ILE A 8 -16.58 2.45 -2.93
N HIS A 9 -17.86 2.12 -2.85
CA HIS A 9 -18.89 2.33 -3.88
C HIS A 9 -18.67 1.51 -5.16
N PHE A 10 -17.93 0.41 -5.09
CA PHE A 10 -17.80 -0.57 -6.18
C PHE A 10 -17.25 -1.88 -5.61
N ASP A 11 -17.34 -2.94 -6.40
CA ASP A 11 -16.79 -4.25 -6.01
C ASP A 11 -15.49 -4.50 -6.76
N ALA A 12 -14.38 -4.58 -6.03
CA ALA A 12 -13.10 -4.93 -6.62
C ALA A 12 -13.12 -6.41 -7.00
N ASP A 13 -12.64 -6.74 -8.20
CA ASP A 13 -12.59 -8.13 -8.63
C ASP A 13 -11.46 -8.87 -7.92
N ARG A 14 -11.54 -10.19 -7.96
CA ARG A 14 -10.58 -11.07 -7.28
C ARG A 14 -9.16 -10.89 -7.81
N LYS A 15 -9.03 -10.65 -9.12
CA LYS A 15 -7.71 -10.46 -9.74
C LYS A 15 -7.00 -9.23 -9.20
N LEU A 16 -7.75 -8.15 -9.00
CA LEU A 16 -7.19 -6.93 -8.44
C LEU A 16 -6.75 -7.13 -6.99
N ILE A 17 -7.61 -7.76 -6.19
CA ILE A 17 -7.31 -8.06 -4.78
C ILE A 17 -6.05 -8.92 -4.69
N ASP A 18 -5.96 -9.98 -5.49
CA ASP A 18 -4.81 -10.87 -5.49
C ASP A 18 -3.55 -10.16 -5.97
N PHE A 19 -3.66 -9.28 -6.95
CA PHE A 19 -2.54 -8.49 -7.46
C PHE A 19 -1.95 -7.62 -6.33
N ILE A 20 -2.82 -6.90 -5.61
CA ILE A 20 -2.38 -6.03 -4.52
C ILE A 20 -1.77 -6.85 -3.39
N GLN A 21 -2.39 -7.97 -3.02
CA GLN A 21 -1.88 -8.85 -1.98
C GLN A 21 -0.48 -9.37 -2.30
N LYS A 22 -0.27 -9.82 -3.54
CA LYS A 22 1.05 -10.33 -3.97
C LYS A 22 2.12 -9.24 -3.94
N LYS A 23 1.77 -8.02 -4.39
CA LYS A 23 2.70 -6.90 -4.36
C LYS A 23 3.06 -6.52 -2.92
N ALA A 24 2.06 -6.48 -2.04
CA ALA A 24 2.28 -6.17 -0.64
C ALA A 24 3.11 -7.26 0.06
N ASP A 25 2.88 -8.52 -0.27
CA ASP A 25 3.61 -9.64 0.33
C ASP A 25 5.12 -9.57 0.07
N LYS A 26 5.53 -8.95 -1.02
CA LYS A 26 6.95 -8.75 -1.30
C LYS A 26 7.61 -7.82 -0.27
N LEU A 27 6.85 -6.95 0.35
CA LEU A 27 7.36 -6.08 1.41
C LEU A 27 7.73 -6.89 2.66
N ASP A 28 7.05 -8.01 2.91
CA ASP A 28 7.37 -8.88 4.04
C ASP A 28 8.78 -9.48 3.93
N THR A 29 9.23 -9.77 2.71
CA THR A 29 10.60 -10.26 2.50
C THR A 29 11.62 -9.14 2.63
N TYR A 30 11.21 -7.90 2.36
CA TYR A 30 12.06 -6.74 2.51
C TYR A 30 12.15 -6.27 3.97
N TYR A 31 11.05 -6.39 4.71
CA TYR A 31 10.98 -5.97 6.11
C TYR A 31 10.00 -6.89 6.86
N ASP A 32 10.52 -7.67 7.77
CA ASP A 32 9.76 -8.74 8.46
C ASP A 32 8.96 -8.26 9.67
N GLN A 33 8.98 -6.97 9.99
CA GLN A 33 8.29 -6.41 11.14
C GLN A 33 6.91 -5.84 10.81
N ILE A 34 6.41 -6.05 9.59
CA ILE A 34 5.08 -5.56 9.21
C ILE A 34 4.02 -6.40 9.90
N ILE A 35 3.13 -5.73 10.64
CA ILE A 35 2.07 -6.39 11.40
C ILE A 35 0.88 -6.69 10.49
N ASP A 36 0.33 -5.65 9.87
CA ASP A 36 -0.84 -5.76 8.99
C ASP A 36 -0.98 -4.48 8.16
N GLY A 37 -2.03 -4.42 7.37
CA GLY A 37 -2.32 -3.23 6.59
C GLY A 37 -3.78 -3.16 6.16
N GLU A 38 -4.16 -1.98 5.69
CA GLU A 38 -5.47 -1.72 5.10
C GLU A 38 -5.31 -1.04 3.77
N VAL A 39 -6.10 -1.47 2.79
CA VAL A 39 -6.10 -0.90 1.44
C VAL A 39 -7.49 -0.32 1.17
N PHE A 40 -7.54 0.93 0.75
CA PHE A 40 -8.78 1.61 0.38
C PHE A 40 -8.73 1.90 -1.11
N LEU A 41 -9.74 1.40 -1.84
CA LEU A 41 -9.87 1.57 -3.28
C LEU A 41 -11.11 2.42 -3.54
N ARG A 42 -10.95 3.51 -4.30
CA ARG A 42 -12.09 4.35 -4.64
C ARG A 42 -11.88 5.05 -5.98
N LEU A 43 -12.96 5.60 -6.49
CA LEU A 43 -12.97 6.35 -7.75
C LEU A 43 -13.08 7.84 -7.46
N ASP A 44 -12.28 8.64 -8.15
CA ASP A 44 -12.40 10.09 -8.13
C ASP A 44 -13.44 10.50 -9.16
N LYS A 45 -14.52 11.12 -8.70
CA LYS A 45 -15.63 11.52 -9.57
C LYS A 45 -15.30 12.70 -10.47
N ASN A 46 -14.24 13.44 -10.16
CA ASN A 46 -13.88 14.67 -10.87
C ASN A 46 -12.89 14.44 -12.01
N ASP A 47 -12.41 13.20 -12.20
CA ASP A 47 -11.45 12.87 -13.23
C ASP A 47 -11.96 11.66 -14.01
N ASN A 48 -12.00 11.78 -15.35
CA ASN A 48 -12.52 10.71 -16.21
C ASN A 48 -11.45 9.70 -16.63
N ASN A 49 -10.17 10.04 -16.52
CA ASN A 49 -9.08 9.17 -16.97
C ASN A 49 -8.25 8.62 -15.81
N ALA A 50 -7.59 9.48 -15.07
CA ALA A 50 -6.77 9.07 -13.94
C ALA A 50 -7.62 9.13 -12.66
N ASN A 51 -8.64 8.29 -12.57
CA ASN A 51 -9.64 8.37 -11.52
C ASN A 51 -9.59 7.24 -10.50
N LYS A 52 -8.58 6.36 -10.56
CA LYS A 52 -8.44 5.26 -9.62
C LYS A 52 -7.53 5.67 -8.48
N ILE A 53 -8.06 5.68 -7.27
CA ILE A 53 -7.33 6.09 -6.07
C ILE A 53 -7.07 4.86 -5.20
N VAL A 54 -5.82 4.71 -4.75
CA VAL A 54 -5.42 3.67 -3.81
C VAL A 54 -4.77 4.33 -2.61
N GLU A 55 -5.27 3.99 -1.42
CA GLU A 55 -4.66 4.39 -0.15
C GLU A 55 -4.28 3.13 0.60
N ILE A 56 -3.06 3.08 1.13
CA ILE A 56 -2.57 1.94 1.90
C ILE A 56 -2.02 2.44 3.22
N LYS A 57 -2.56 1.88 4.31
CA LYS A 57 -2.04 2.05 5.66
C LYS A 57 -1.35 0.76 6.06
N MET A 58 -0.15 0.88 6.61
CA MET A 58 0.66 -0.29 6.97
C MET A 58 1.22 -0.11 8.36
N ASN A 59 0.93 -1.06 9.24
CA ASN A 59 1.33 -0.99 10.64
C ASN A 59 2.59 -1.79 10.89
N VAL A 60 3.55 -1.15 11.56
CA VAL A 60 4.76 -1.79 12.08
C VAL A 60 4.85 -1.44 13.56
N PRO A 61 5.71 -2.11 14.34
CA PRO A 61 5.83 -1.78 15.77
C PRO A 61 6.18 -0.31 15.97
N GLY A 62 5.31 0.40 16.68
CA GLY A 62 5.52 1.81 17.05
C GLY A 62 5.28 2.82 15.93
N LYS A 63 4.83 2.40 14.74
CA LYS A 63 4.66 3.34 13.63
C LYS A 63 3.62 2.83 12.62
N GLN A 64 3.01 3.77 11.90
CA GLN A 64 2.15 3.47 10.77
C GLN A 64 2.69 4.20 9.53
N PHE A 65 2.84 3.48 8.44
CA PHE A 65 3.17 4.06 7.14
C PHE A 65 1.89 4.28 6.34
N PHE A 66 1.90 5.27 5.47
CA PHE A 66 0.76 5.63 4.65
C PHE A 66 1.23 6.02 3.26
N ALA A 67 0.52 5.54 2.24
CA ALA A 67 0.75 5.97 0.86
C ALA A 67 -0.60 6.13 0.17
N LYS A 68 -0.70 7.14 -0.68
CA LYS A 68 -1.89 7.43 -1.47
C LYS A 68 -1.43 7.79 -2.89
N ASN A 69 -2.00 7.11 -3.86
CA ASN A 69 -1.69 7.36 -5.26
C ASN A 69 -2.96 7.28 -6.11
N GLN A 70 -2.94 7.99 -7.21
CA GLN A 70 -4.03 8.04 -8.16
C GLN A 70 -3.48 7.81 -9.56
N SER A 71 -4.17 7.00 -10.35
CA SER A 71 -3.73 6.66 -11.70
C SER A 71 -4.93 6.26 -12.57
N ASP A 72 -4.65 5.89 -13.81
CA ASP A 72 -5.67 5.43 -14.74
C ASP A 72 -6.11 3.98 -14.50
N SER A 73 -5.37 3.24 -13.69
CA SER A 73 -5.76 1.89 -13.28
C SER A 73 -5.44 1.68 -11.80
N PHE A 74 -6.19 0.77 -11.16
CA PHE A 74 -5.89 0.40 -9.77
C PHE A 74 -4.56 -0.32 -9.66
N GLU A 75 -4.18 -1.09 -10.68
CA GLU A 75 -2.90 -1.80 -10.70
C GLU A 75 -1.74 -0.81 -10.66
N ALA A 76 -1.78 0.22 -11.52
CA ALA A 76 -0.73 1.24 -11.57
C ALA A 76 -0.68 2.05 -10.26
N ALA A 77 -1.84 2.47 -9.76
CA ALA A 77 -1.91 3.22 -8.50
C ALA A 77 -1.38 2.38 -7.33
N SER A 78 -1.69 1.07 -7.31
CA SER A 78 -1.21 0.16 -6.27
C SER A 78 0.30 -0.03 -6.34
N ASP A 79 0.86 -0.19 -7.53
CA ASP A 79 2.31 -0.30 -7.70
C ASP A 79 3.02 0.93 -7.15
N ASP A 80 2.51 2.11 -7.49
CA ASP A 80 3.10 3.37 -7.02
C ASP A 80 3.00 3.52 -5.51
N ALA A 81 1.85 3.14 -4.94
CA ALA A 81 1.64 3.22 -3.49
C ALA A 81 2.58 2.28 -2.75
N ILE A 82 2.72 1.05 -3.23
CA ILE A 82 3.60 0.05 -2.61
C ILE A 82 5.06 0.48 -2.73
N GLU A 83 5.47 1.05 -3.86
CA GLU A 83 6.82 1.58 -4.02
C GLU A 83 7.07 2.74 -3.05
N GLY A 84 6.07 3.59 -2.82
CA GLY A 84 6.14 4.65 -1.82
C GLY A 84 6.33 4.09 -0.40
N LEU A 85 5.60 3.03 -0.07
CA LEU A 85 5.74 2.35 1.23
C LEU A 85 7.14 1.74 1.36
N ARG A 86 7.66 1.12 0.29
CA ARG A 86 8.99 0.53 0.31
C ARG A 86 10.05 1.58 0.65
N ARG A 87 9.93 2.77 0.07
CA ARG A 87 10.85 3.88 0.36
C ARG A 87 10.74 4.34 1.82
N GLN A 88 9.51 4.41 2.37
CA GLN A 88 9.31 4.77 3.77
C GLN A 88 9.92 3.72 4.70
N ILE A 89 9.72 2.44 4.38
CA ILE A 89 10.28 1.34 5.15
C ILE A 89 11.82 1.38 5.11
N LYS A 90 12.39 1.66 3.94
CA LYS A 90 13.84 1.76 3.80
C LYS A 90 14.41 2.83 4.74
N LYS A 91 13.81 4.01 4.76
CA LYS A 91 14.23 5.10 5.65
C LYS A 91 14.07 4.69 7.12
N HIS A 92 12.99 4.01 7.46
CA HIS A 92 12.74 3.54 8.82
C HIS A 92 13.81 2.53 9.26
N LYS A 93 14.15 1.58 8.41
CA LYS A 93 15.19 0.59 8.69
C LYS A 93 16.54 1.27 8.95
N GLU A 94 16.89 2.25 8.12
CA GLU A 94 18.14 2.99 8.28
C GLU A 94 18.19 3.71 9.62
N LYS A 95 17.09 4.35 10.03
CA LYS A 95 17.01 5.03 11.33
C LYS A 95 17.16 4.07 12.50
N VAL A 96 16.53 2.90 12.42
CA VAL A 96 16.61 1.89 13.49
C VAL A 96 18.04 1.37 13.63
N VAL A 97 18.72 1.12 12.51
CA VAL A 97 20.13 0.68 12.53
C VAL A 97 21.02 1.75 13.14
N LEU A 98 20.85 3.01 12.74
CA LEU A 98 21.64 4.12 13.29
C LEU A 98 21.39 4.32 14.78
N ALA A 99 20.16 4.16 15.24
CA ALA A 99 19.80 4.31 16.64
C ALA A 99 20.42 3.24 17.53
N LYS A 100 20.78 2.08 16.97
CA LYS A 100 21.40 0.98 17.70
C LYS A 100 22.92 1.10 17.78
N GLN A 101 23.48 2.03 17.07
CA GLN A 101 24.91 2.31 17.10
C GLN A 101 25.20 3.47 18.05
#